data_df790afc880d9623b51b7b9e64192393
#
_entry.id   df790afc880d9623b51b7b9e64192393
#
_cell.length_a   1.000
_cell.length_b   1.000
_cell.length_c   1.000
_cell.angle_alpha   90.00
_cell.angle_beta   90.00
_cell.angle_gamma   90.00
#
_symmetry.space_group_name_H-M   'P 1'
#
loop_
_entity.id
_entity.type
_entity.pdbx_description
1 polymer ?
#
loop_
_entity_poly.entity_id
_entity_poly.type
_entity_poly.pdbx_seq_one_letter_code
_entity_poly.pdbx_strand_id
1 'polypeptide(L)'
;MNRRHFLKLITAIALYSPFVRSSNKNLKIVVIGAGIIGTFIAYELSKYGIDVTLIDKNKPGSGTSGSSFNWVNATYPKKPYSYNYFAQLGINSYKNLLKEIDISIEWNGSLEWFNLRQDQLDLLSEISQLMNYPTHTKHEIINSEQANILEPSINFNNNKNIVYSKDDGTINTRELINLLIKSIKINGGKVITECEYKKLNFQKTNISSVSTSLGNIDANKVVFACGIDTNSLLSKNYLIKPTPGVIIKSKPYKKIINKIIVGPGIHFYQQSNGQIIIGEQGSISITDAKSLKNRLERFSSRSIEMNYLNKIRSMGGEFFEDIFDL
;
A
#
# COMPACT_ATOMS: atom_id res chain seq x y z
N MET A 1 -0.76 -4.63 31.15
CA MET A 1 0.20 -3.49 31.08
C MET A 1 -0.57 -2.21 31.08
N ASN A 2 -0.32 -1.28 32.04
CA ASN A 2 -1.11 -0.08 32.22
C ASN A 2 -0.80 0.94 31.11
N ARG A 3 -1.82 1.62 30.56
CA ARG A 3 -1.74 2.60 29.46
C ARG A 3 -0.63 3.65 29.65
N ARG A 4 -0.37 4.07 30.91
CA ARG A 4 0.74 4.96 31.28
C ARG A 4 2.13 4.34 31.11
N HIS A 5 2.27 3.03 31.32
CA HIS A 5 3.54 2.32 31.10
C HIS A 5 3.82 2.12 29.62
N PHE A 6 2.80 1.86 28.80
CA PHE A 6 2.91 1.77 27.35
C PHE A 6 3.34 3.10 26.71
N LEU A 7 2.73 4.22 27.14
CA LEU A 7 3.11 5.54 26.65
C LEU A 7 4.53 5.95 27.09
N LYS A 8 4.94 5.61 28.32
CA LYS A 8 6.32 5.83 28.79
C LYS A 8 7.35 4.98 28.03
N LEU A 9 6.99 3.77 27.62
CA LEU A 9 7.86 2.92 26.81
C LEU A 9 8.07 3.50 25.40
N ILE A 10 7.00 4.01 24.79
CA ILE A 10 7.07 4.65 23.45
C ILE A 10 7.88 5.96 23.52
N THR A 11 7.69 6.77 24.56
CA THR A 11 8.47 8.01 24.74
C THR A 11 9.95 7.71 25.03
N ALA A 12 10.24 6.67 25.80
CA ALA A 12 11.61 6.24 26.05
C ALA A 12 12.31 5.76 24.74
N ILE A 13 11.61 5.00 23.91
CA ILE A 13 12.13 4.54 22.60
C ILE A 13 12.37 5.74 21.65
N ALA A 14 11.47 6.73 21.65
CA ALA A 14 11.61 7.93 20.83
C ALA A 14 12.73 8.87 21.31
N LEU A 15 13.01 8.93 22.61
CA LEU A 15 14.07 9.76 23.18
C LEU A 15 15.47 9.10 23.13
N TYR A 16 15.55 7.78 22.98
CA TYR A 16 16.82 7.06 22.86
C TYR A 16 17.27 6.83 21.41
N SER A 17 16.53 7.31 20.42
CA SER A 17 16.78 7.07 19.01
C SER A 17 18.05 7.71 18.40
N PRO A 18 18.69 8.81 18.92
CA PRO A 18 19.88 9.35 18.28
C PRO A 18 21.20 8.70 18.70
N PHE A 19 21.21 7.76 19.64
CA PHE A 19 22.47 7.26 20.22
C PHE A 19 22.77 5.78 20.05
N VAL A 20 21.96 5.01 19.34
CA VAL A 20 22.32 3.63 18.98
C VAL A 20 23.11 3.61 17.66
N ARG A 21 24.14 4.44 17.55
CA ARG A 21 25.33 4.16 16.73
C ARG A 21 26.26 3.17 17.48
N SER A 22 25.69 2.24 18.21
CA SER A 22 26.44 1.15 18.79
C SER A 22 26.66 0.10 17.72
N SER A 23 27.91 -0.05 17.34
CA SER A 23 28.52 -1.03 16.47
C SER A 23 27.96 -2.48 16.61
N ASN A 24 26.74 -2.73 16.19
CA ASN A 24 26.28 -4.09 15.91
C ASN A 24 26.80 -4.53 14.52
N LYS A 25 28.11 -4.38 14.28
CA LYS A 25 28.79 -4.88 13.07
C LYS A 25 28.57 -6.39 12.82
N ASN A 26 28.01 -7.10 13.80
CA ASN A 26 27.73 -8.53 13.71
C ASN A 26 26.26 -8.87 13.46
N LEU A 27 25.36 -7.88 13.37
CA LEU A 27 23.94 -8.14 13.15
C LEU A 27 23.66 -8.28 11.64
N LYS A 28 23.41 -9.53 11.21
CA LYS A 28 23.03 -9.87 9.85
C LYS A 28 21.54 -10.12 9.78
N ILE A 29 20.82 -9.35 8.98
CA ILE A 29 19.37 -9.46 8.82
C ILE A 29 19.04 -9.85 7.39
N VAL A 30 18.26 -10.93 7.23
CA VAL A 30 17.66 -11.28 5.95
C VAL A 30 16.19 -10.85 5.95
N VAL A 31 15.81 -10.05 4.97
CA VAL A 31 14.42 -9.65 4.70
C VAL A 31 13.92 -10.45 3.50
N ILE A 32 12.84 -11.21 3.69
CA ILE A 32 12.27 -12.09 2.68
C ILE A 32 11.01 -11.43 2.10
N GLY A 33 11.04 -11.14 0.81
CA GLY A 33 10.00 -10.44 0.07
C GLY A 33 10.36 -8.98 -0.25
N ALA A 34 10.60 -8.68 -1.53
CA ALA A 34 10.91 -7.36 -2.05
C ALA A 34 9.66 -6.63 -2.59
N GLY A 35 8.54 -6.78 -1.89
CA GLY A 35 7.39 -5.89 -1.99
C GLY A 35 7.69 -4.56 -1.29
N ILE A 36 6.73 -3.63 -1.30
CA ILE A 36 6.90 -2.30 -0.70
C ILE A 36 7.31 -2.39 0.78
N ILE A 37 6.71 -3.29 1.56
CA ILE A 37 6.99 -3.44 2.99
C ILE A 37 8.43 -3.92 3.22
N GLY A 38 8.82 -5.03 2.58
CA GLY A 38 10.17 -5.59 2.78
C GLY A 38 11.26 -4.66 2.27
N THR A 39 11.01 -3.97 1.16
CA THR A 39 11.97 -3.00 0.61
C THR A 39 12.16 -1.80 1.54
N PHE A 40 11.08 -1.25 2.14
CA PHE A 40 11.19 -0.20 3.15
C PHE A 40 11.94 -0.67 4.40
N ILE A 41 11.63 -1.86 4.90
CA ILE A 41 12.34 -2.42 6.06
C ILE A 41 13.84 -2.55 5.76
N ALA A 42 14.20 -3.11 4.60
CA ALA A 42 15.60 -3.26 4.21
C ALA A 42 16.29 -1.90 4.02
N TYR A 43 15.58 -0.92 3.44
CA TYR A 43 16.08 0.46 3.29
C TYR A 43 16.39 1.08 4.65
N GLU A 44 15.44 1.09 5.57
CA GLU A 44 15.65 1.65 6.90
C GLU A 44 16.81 0.95 7.65
N LEU A 45 16.86 -0.37 7.62
CA LEU A 45 17.96 -1.13 8.23
C LEU A 45 19.32 -0.75 7.63
N SER A 46 19.39 -0.57 6.31
CA SER A 46 20.61 -0.18 5.62
C SER A 46 21.13 1.22 6.02
N LYS A 47 20.22 2.17 6.30
CA LYS A 47 20.55 3.52 6.78
C LYS A 47 21.31 3.51 8.12
N TYR A 48 21.01 2.52 8.95
CA TYR A 48 21.70 2.33 10.24
C TYR A 48 22.98 1.50 10.15
N GLY A 49 23.45 1.18 8.94
CA GLY A 49 24.67 0.38 8.73
C GLY A 49 24.55 -1.08 9.15
N ILE A 50 23.35 -1.61 9.21
CA ILE A 50 23.08 -3.04 9.50
C ILE A 50 23.37 -3.84 8.22
N ASP A 51 24.07 -4.99 8.35
CA ASP A 51 24.28 -5.93 7.24
C ASP A 51 22.93 -6.58 6.87
N VAL A 52 22.22 -5.95 5.93
CA VAL A 52 20.91 -6.38 5.46
C VAL A 52 20.99 -7.02 4.09
N THR A 53 20.35 -8.18 3.94
CA THR A 53 20.13 -8.84 2.65
C THR A 53 18.64 -8.95 2.38
N LEU A 54 18.16 -8.30 1.34
CA LEU A 54 16.79 -8.40 0.84
C LEU A 54 16.74 -9.47 -0.24
N ILE A 55 15.86 -10.46 -0.09
CA ILE A 55 15.65 -11.51 -1.10
C ILE A 55 14.21 -11.56 -1.58
N ASP A 56 14.02 -11.93 -2.84
CA ASP A 56 12.70 -12.22 -3.41
C ASP A 56 12.79 -13.39 -4.40
N LYS A 57 11.78 -14.27 -4.39
CA LYS A 57 11.67 -15.38 -5.35
C LYS A 57 11.45 -14.92 -6.79
N ASN A 58 11.00 -13.68 -6.99
CA ASN A 58 10.70 -13.07 -8.27
C ASN A 58 11.40 -11.70 -8.39
N LYS A 59 10.98 -10.92 -9.39
CA LYS A 59 11.39 -9.51 -9.52
C LYS A 59 10.75 -8.66 -8.41
N PRO A 60 11.45 -7.65 -7.87
CA PRO A 60 10.90 -6.76 -6.86
C PRO A 60 9.58 -6.14 -7.28
N GLY A 61 8.65 -6.04 -6.34
CA GLY A 61 7.32 -5.48 -6.60
C GLY A 61 6.43 -6.29 -7.53
N SER A 62 6.77 -7.52 -7.91
CA SER A 62 5.97 -8.35 -8.81
C SER A 62 4.67 -8.87 -8.21
N GLY A 63 4.54 -8.87 -6.89
CA GLY A 63 3.34 -9.27 -6.16
C GLY A 63 2.28 -8.16 -6.06
N THR A 64 1.58 -8.13 -4.91
CA THR A 64 0.51 -7.15 -4.62
C THR A 64 0.97 -5.71 -4.78
N SER A 65 2.21 -5.37 -4.39
CA SER A 65 2.74 -4.01 -4.49
C SER A 65 2.73 -3.45 -5.92
N GLY A 66 3.12 -4.24 -6.92
CA GLY A 66 3.10 -3.81 -8.32
C GLY A 66 1.73 -3.90 -9.00
N SER A 67 0.72 -4.40 -8.29
CA SER A 67 -0.68 -4.51 -8.74
C SER A 67 -1.61 -3.68 -7.85
N SER A 68 -1.07 -2.79 -7.04
CA SER A 68 -1.81 -1.91 -6.14
C SER A 68 -2.43 -0.74 -6.92
N PHE A 69 -3.48 -0.16 -6.36
CA PHE A 69 -4.06 1.11 -6.82
C PHE A 69 -3.10 2.30 -6.61
N ASN A 70 -2.04 2.13 -5.82
CA ASN A 70 -0.99 3.12 -5.55
C ASN A 70 -1.46 4.37 -4.79
N TRP A 71 -2.53 4.28 -4.05
CA TRP A 71 -3.09 5.37 -3.25
C TRP A 71 -2.34 5.51 -1.92
N VAL A 72 -1.76 6.68 -1.69
CA VAL A 72 -1.26 7.12 -0.39
C VAL A 72 -2.45 7.71 0.36
N ASN A 73 -3.12 6.87 1.13
CA ASN A 73 -4.44 7.12 1.68
C ASN A 73 -4.35 7.64 3.13
N ALA A 74 -4.77 8.89 3.31
CA ALA A 74 -4.92 9.52 4.62
C ALA A 74 -6.36 9.45 5.17
N THR A 75 -7.33 9.36 4.27
CA THR A 75 -8.76 9.57 4.55
C THR A 75 -9.47 8.35 5.06
N TYR A 76 -9.26 7.20 4.42
CA TYR A 76 -10.11 6.04 4.62
C TYR A 76 -10.15 5.63 6.10
N PRO A 77 -11.35 5.51 6.69
CA PRO A 77 -11.50 5.11 8.08
C PRO A 77 -10.86 3.75 8.35
N LYS A 78 -9.89 3.73 9.24
CA LYS A 78 -9.17 2.52 9.61
C LYS A 78 -9.45 2.18 11.07
N LYS A 79 -9.97 0.97 11.30
CA LYS A 79 -10.28 0.46 12.64
C LYS A 79 -9.40 -0.75 12.97
N PRO A 80 -8.90 -0.92 14.19
CA PRO A 80 -9.04 -0.04 15.36
C PRO A 80 -8.22 1.26 15.24
N TYR A 81 -8.37 2.18 16.18
CA TYR A 81 -7.64 3.46 16.21
C TYR A 81 -6.12 3.31 16.04
N SER A 82 -5.52 2.28 16.62
CA SER A 82 -4.08 2.01 16.45
C SER A 82 -3.70 1.85 14.98
N TYR A 83 -4.53 1.24 14.17
CA TYR A 83 -4.30 1.10 12.73
C TYR A 83 -4.40 2.46 12.01
N ASN A 84 -5.41 3.27 12.36
CA ASN A 84 -5.53 4.62 11.84
C ASN A 84 -4.30 5.47 12.22
N TYR A 85 -3.85 5.40 13.47
CA TYR A 85 -2.66 6.12 13.93
C TYR A 85 -1.40 5.74 13.12
N PHE A 86 -1.16 4.46 12.89
CA PHE A 86 -0.04 4.00 12.05
C PHE A 86 -0.17 4.47 10.59
N ALA A 87 -1.38 4.50 10.04
CA ALA A 87 -1.60 5.02 8.69
C ALA A 87 -1.24 6.51 8.60
N GLN A 88 -1.61 7.32 9.60
CA GLN A 88 -1.26 8.75 9.67
C GLN A 88 0.26 8.96 9.83
N LEU A 89 0.93 8.14 10.63
CA LEU A 89 2.40 8.12 10.70
C LEU A 89 3.02 7.79 9.34
N GLY A 90 2.41 6.89 8.58
CA GLY A 90 2.82 6.54 7.23
C GLY A 90 2.80 7.73 6.27
N ILE A 91 1.77 8.58 6.31
CA ILE A 91 1.69 9.81 5.52
C ILE A 91 2.89 10.73 5.83
N ASN A 92 3.16 10.94 7.12
CA ASN A 92 4.31 11.77 7.53
C ASN A 92 5.65 11.15 7.10
N SER A 93 5.76 9.82 7.15
CA SER A 93 6.94 9.09 6.68
C SER A 93 7.15 9.28 5.17
N TYR A 94 6.09 9.24 4.37
CA TYR A 94 6.18 9.57 2.94
C TYR A 94 6.63 11.02 2.70
N LYS A 95 6.06 12.00 3.43
CA LYS A 95 6.49 13.41 3.35
C LYS A 95 7.98 13.59 3.69
N ASN A 96 8.50 12.81 4.64
CA ASN A 96 9.92 12.82 4.97
C ASN A 96 10.78 12.10 3.93
N LEU A 97 10.31 10.99 3.37
CA LEU A 97 11.02 10.23 2.34
C LEU A 97 11.35 11.08 1.11
N LEU A 98 10.47 12.03 0.74
CA LEU A 98 10.71 12.97 -0.36
C LEU A 98 11.96 13.86 -0.16
N LYS A 99 12.46 13.99 1.07
CA LYS A 99 13.70 14.71 1.39
C LYS A 99 14.95 13.84 1.19
N GLU A 100 14.77 12.52 1.14
CA GLU A 100 15.85 11.53 1.10
C GLU A 100 15.98 10.86 -0.26
N ILE A 101 14.85 10.69 -0.95
CA ILE A 101 14.75 9.98 -2.24
C ILE A 101 14.04 10.87 -3.25
N ASP A 102 14.64 11.03 -4.42
CA ASP A 102 14.06 11.79 -5.54
C ASP A 102 12.93 10.98 -6.20
N ILE A 103 11.77 11.00 -5.56
CA ILE A 103 10.52 10.42 -6.08
C ILE A 103 9.40 11.43 -5.96
N SER A 104 8.50 11.43 -6.92
CA SER A 104 7.31 12.27 -6.89
C SER A 104 6.12 11.52 -6.28
N ILE A 105 5.45 12.17 -5.33
CA ILE A 105 4.11 11.82 -4.88
C ILE A 105 3.18 12.91 -5.39
N GLU A 106 2.17 12.50 -6.13
CA GLU A 106 1.13 13.42 -6.59
C GLU A 106 0.09 13.58 -5.47
N TRP A 107 0.22 14.66 -4.67
CA TRP A 107 -0.73 15.02 -3.61
C TRP A 107 -1.97 15.70 -4.20
N ASN A 108 -2.73 14.94 -4.97
CA ASN A 108 -3.88 15.44 -5.72
C ASN A 108 -5.12 15.64 -4.84
N GLY A 109 -5.14 15.02 -3.68
CA GLY A 109 -6.32 14.92 -2.85
C GLY A 109 -7.35 13.93 -3.38
N SER A 110 -8.37 13.62 -2.59
CA SER A 110 -9.46 12.71 -2.95
C SER A 110 -10.83 13.32 -2.72
N LEU A 111 -11.80 12.86 -3.50
CA LEU A 111 -13.22 13.16 -3.35
C LEU A 111 -13.98 11.85 -3.16
N GLU A 112 -14.69 11.70 -2.04
CA GLU A 112 -15.38 10.47 -1.68
C GLU A 112 -16.85 10.72 -1.34
N TRP A 113 -17.74 9.90 -1.90
CA TRP A 113 -19.18 9.93 -1.61
C TRP A 113 -19.86 8.60 -1.95
N PHE A 114 -21.07 8.41 -1.42
CA PHE A 114 -21.94 7.28 -1.72
C PHE A 114 -23.32 7.75 -2.16
N ASN A 115 -23.97 6.98 -3.04
CA ASN A 115 -25.35 7.24 -3.46
C ASN A 115 -26.37 6.70 -2.45
N LEU A 116 -26.06 5.56 -1.79
CA LEU A 116 -26.93 5.02 -0.75
C LEU A 116 -26.83 5.89 0.50
N ARG A 117 -27.98 6.35 0.98
CA ARG A 117 -28.07 7.26 2.14
C ARG A 117 -27.36 6.71 3.38
N GLN A 118 -27.50 5.40 3.63
CA GLN A 118 -26.92 4.79 4.83
C GLN A 118 -25.38 4.78 4.72
N ASP A 119 -24.83 4.34 3.60
CA ASP A 119 -23.37 4.32 3.38
C ASP A 119 -22.76 5.73 3.51
N GLN A 120 -23.46 6.75 2.99
CA GLN A 120 -23.05 8.15 3.11
C GLN A 120 -23.06 8.63 4.56
N LEU A 121 -24.09 8.29 5.33
CA LEU A 121 -24.18 8.64 6.76
C LEU A 121 -23.09 7.92 7.56
N ASP A 122 -22.82 6.67 7.25
CA ASP A 122 -21.77 5.89 7.90
C ASP A 122 -20.39 6.50 7.63
N LEU A 123 -20.09 6.87 6.37
CA LEU A 123 -18.86 7.59 6.01
C LEU A 123 -18.70 8.88 6.82
N LEU A 124 -19.72 9.74 6.83
CA LEU A 124 -19.68 11.02 7.54
C LEU A 124 -19.50 10.84 9.06
N SER A 125 -20.18 9.85 9.63
CA SER A 125 -20.05 9.50 11.06
C SER A 125 -18.63 9.02 11.38
N GLU A 126 -18.06 8.15 10.58
CA GLU A 126 -16.71 7.64 10.77
C GLU A 126 -15.64 8.73 10.63
N ILE A 127 -15.76 9.58 9.62
CA ILE A 127 -14.85 10.72 9.41
C ILE A 127 -14.95 11.69 10.61
N SER A 128 -16.17 12.03 11.07
CA SER A 128 -16.36 12.89 12.23
C SER A 128 -15.70 12.34 13.50
N GLN A 129 -15.81 11.02 13.73
CA GLN A 129 -15.13 10.37 14.86
C GLN A 129 -13.60 10.45 14.75
N LEU A 130 -13.06 10.22 13.57
CA LEU A 130 -11.61 10.24 13.33
C LEU A 130 -11.03 11.65 13.45
N MET A 131 -11.75 12.69 13.03
CA MET A 131 -11.31 14.08 13.13
C MET A 131 -11.15 14.56 14.60
N ASN A 132 -11.73 13.85 15.56
CA ASN A 132 -11.49 14.11 16.98
C ASN A 132 -10.11 13.64 17.46
N TYR A 133 -9.37 12.86 16.66
CA TYR A 133 -8.02 12.42 17.02
C TYR A 133 -6.97 13.43 16.54
N PRO A 134 -6.06 13.90 17.42
CA PRO A 134 -5.08 14.95 17.08
C PRO A 134 -4.15 14.59 15.91
N THR A 135 -3.96 13.30 15.68
CA THR A 135 -3.06 12.79 14.64
C THR A 135 -3.75 12.56 13.30
N HIS A 136 -5.08 12.66 13.25
CA HIS A 136 -5.82 12.41 12.03
C HIS A 136 -5.81 13.66 11.14
N THR A 137 -5.70 13.42 9.82
CA THR A 137 -5.77 14.45 8.79
C THR A 137 -7.15 15.12 8.79
N LYS A 138 -7.17 16.41 8.57
CA LYS A 138 -8.44 17.16 8.46
C LYS A 138 -9.07 16.92 7.10
N HIS A 139 -10.38 16.68 7.11
CA HIS A 139 -11.23 16.56 5.94
C HIS A 139 -12.20 17.72 5.85
N GLU A 140 -12.60 18.04 4.64
CA GLU A 140 -13.64 19.04 4.38
C GLU A 140 -14.88 18.31 3.83
N ILE A 141 -16.07 18.70 4.27
CA ILE A 141 -17.33 18.26 3.66
C ILE A 141 -17.75 19.36 2.71
N ILE A 142 -17.82 19.04 1.42
CA ILE A 142 -18.13 19.98 0.34
C ILE A 142 -19.37 19.55 -0.41
N ASN A 143 -19.96 20.49 -1.15
CA ASN A 143 -21.09 20.21 -2.05
C ASN A 143 -20.63 19.96 -3.50
N SER A 144 -21.56 19.58 -4.37
CA SER A 144 -21.27 19.29 -5.78
C SER A 144 -20.70 20.49 -6.54
N GLU A 145 -21.10 21.72 -6.24
CA GLU A 145 -20.56 22.91 -6.89
C GLU A 145 -19.07 23.09 -6.57
N GLN A 146 -18.71 22.94 -5.29
CA GLN A 146 -17.32 22.99 -4.85
C GLN A 146 -16.50 21.82 -5.42
N ALA A 147 -17.09 20.62 -5.48
CA ALA A 147 -16.46 19.45 -6.06
C ALA A 147 -16.24 19.61 -7.57
N ASN A 148 -17.18 20.19 -8.30
CA ASN A 148 -17.06 20.48 -9.74
C ASN A 148 -15.95 21.51 -10.06
N ILE A 149 -15.65 22.43 -9.14
CA ILE A 149 -14.49 23.32 -9.28
C ILE A 149 -13.18 22.53 -9.19
N LEU A 150 -13.13 21.54 -8.29
CA LEU A 150 -11.94 20.70 -8.07
C LEU A 150 -11.77 19.64 -9.16
N GLU A 151 -12.88 19.13 -9.69
CA GLU A 151 -12.93 18.04 -10.66
C GLU A 151 -14.07 18.25 -11.67
N PRO A 152 -13.84 19.10 -12.70
CA PRO A 152 -14.90 19.48 -13.66
C PRO A 152 -15.41 18.33 -14.53
N SER A 153 -14.62 17.28 -14.69
CA SER A 153 -14.94 16.15 -15.57
C SER A 153 -15.86 15.11 -14.91
N ILE A 154 -16.26 15.33 -13.66
CA ILE A 154 -17.07 14.36 -12.90
C ILE A 154 -18.45 14.95 -12.60
N ASN A 155 -19.48 14.13 -12.81
CA ASN A 155 -20.84 14.50 -12.42
C ASN A 155 -21.11 14.06 -10.97
N PHE A 156 -21.29 15.01 -10.07
CA PHE A 156 -21.56 14.75 -8.65
C PHE A 156 -23.05 14.73 -8.29
N ASN A 157 -23.97 14.82 -9.27
CA ASN A 157 -25.42 14.62 -9.11
C ASN A 157 -26.05 15.40 -7.95
N ASN A 158 -25.78 16.67 -7.79
CA ASN A 158 -26.31 17.53 -6.69
C ASN A 158 -26.01 16.98 -5.27
N ASN A 159 -24.98 16.16 -5.12
CA ASN A 159 -24.58 15.64 -3.83
C ASN A 159 -24.07 16.78 -2.93
N LYS A 160 -24.55 16.84 -1.69
CA LYS A 160 -24.22 17.91 -0.73
C LYS A 160 -23.16 17.54 0.30
N ASN A 161 -22.70 16.31 0.29
CA ASN A 161 -21.84 15.77 1.36
C ASN A 161 -20.69 14.94 0.76
N ILE A 162 -19.83 15.59 -0.02
CA ILE A 162 -18.64 14.94 -0.57
C ILE A 162 -17.49 15.18 0.41
N VAL A 163 -16.82 14.12 0.81
CA VAL A 163 -15.63 14.21 1.68
C VAL A 163 -14.43 14.54 0.81
N TYR A 164 -13.80 15.68 1.08
CA TYR A 164 -12.57 16.10 0.42
C TYR A 164 -11.37 15.96 1.37
N SER A 165 -10.33 15.27 0.92
CA SER A 165 -9.05 15.16 1.63
C SER A 165 -7.91 15.73 0.77
N LYS A 166 -7.18 16.69 1.32
CA LYS A 166 -6.01 17.29 0.66
C LYS A 166 -4.74 16.43 0.78
N ASP A 167 -4.67 15.61 1.81
CA ASP A 167 -3.47 14.83 2.15
C ASP A 167 -3.45 13.43 1.50
N ASP A 168 -4.40 13.14 0.64
CA ASP A 168 -4.38 11.96 -0.20
C ASP A 168 -3.54 12.18 -1.45
N GLY A 169 -2.82 11.15 -1.85
CA GLY A 169 -1.95 11.22 -3.02
C GLY A 169 -1.78 9.88 -3.71
N THR A 170 -1.09 9.91 -4.82
CA THR A 170 -0.70 8.70 -5.55
C THR A 170 0.80 8.64 -5.76
N ILE A 171 1.34 7.41 -5.80
CA ILE A 171 2.78 7.17 -5.97
C ILE A 171 3.00 6.02 -6.95
N ASN A 172 4.03 6.12 -7.78
CA ASN A 172 4.46 4.98 -8.58
C ASN A 172 5.22 3.98 -7.70
N THR A 173 4.52 2.98 -7.18
CA THR A 173 5.09 1.99 -6.25
C THR A 173 6.26 1.21 -6.86
N ARG A 174 6.27 0.94 -8.17
CA ARG A 174 7.40 0.25 -8.82
C ARG A 174 8.65 1.11 -8.86
N GLU A 175 8.48 2.38 -9.19
CA GLU A 175 9.57 3.36 -9.20
C GLU A 175 10.13 3.53 -7.80
N LEU A 176 9.27 3.70 -6.80
CA LEU A 176 9.66 3.77 -5.39
C LEU A 176 10.48 2.55 -4.97
N ILE A 177 10.01 1.34 -5.24
CA ILE A 177 10.75 0.11 -4.92
C ILE A 177 12.14 0.11 -5.58
N ASN A 178 12.25 0.52 -6.84
CA ASN A 178 13.52 0.57 -7.55
C ASN A 178 14.49 1.59 -6.93
N LEU A 179 13.99 2.76 -6.54
CA LEU A 179 14.79 3.80 -5.87
C LEU A 179 15.25 3.37 -4.48
N LEU A 180 14.36 2.74 -3.70
CA LEU A 180 14.71 2.16 -2.40
C LEU A 180 15.79 1.08 -2.53
N ILE A 181 15.67 0.19 -3.53
CA ILE A 181 16.68 -0.84 -3.82
C ILE A 181 18.03 -0.21 -4.17
N LYS A 182 18.02 0.84 -4.99
CA LYS A 182 19.24 1.60 -5.31
C LYS A 182 19.89 2.14 -4.03
N SER A 183 19.09 2.73 -3.16
CA SER A 183 19.55 3.30 -1.89
C SER A 183 20.05 2.22 -0.92
N ILE A 184 19.38 1.06 -0.82
CA ILE A 184 19.85 -0.10 -0.05
C ILE A 184 21.28 -0.50 -0.48
N LYS A 185 21.52 -0.59 -1.81
CA LYS A 185 22.84 -0.95 -2.35
C LYS A 185 23.91 0.11 -2.08
N ILE A 186 23.55 1.39 -2.19
CA ILE A 186 24.45 2.52 -1.86
C ILE A 186 24.86 2.46 -0.38
N ASN A 187 23.93 2.10 0.50
CA ASN A 187 24.18 1.97 1.94
C ASN A 187 24.94 0.67 2.31
N GLY A 188 25.32 -0.17 1.33
CA GLY A 188 26.06 -1.42 1.55
C GLY A 188 25.17 -2.66 1.76
N GLY A 189 23.87 -2.53 1.70
CA GLY A 189 22.94 -3.67 1.76
C GLY A 189 22.93 -4.48 0.44
N LYS A 190 22.52 -5.75 0.54
CA LYS A 190 22.45 -6.68 -0.60
C LYS A 190 21.00 -6.89 -1.03
N VAL A 191 20.78 -7.02 -2.34
CA VAL A 191 19.47 -7.36 -2.91
C VAL A 191 19.65 -8.48 -3.91
N ILE A 192 19.00 -9.63 -3.66
CA ILE A 192 19.11 -10.84 -4.47
C ILE A 192 17.69 -11.21 -4.93
N THR A 193 17.47 -11.16 -6.23
CA THR A 193 16.21 -11.52 -6.88
C THR A 193 16.27 -12.93 -7.43
N GLU A 194 15.11 -13.51 -7.78
CA GLU A 194 15.00 -14.89 -8.23
C GLU A 194 15.60 -15.89 -7.22
N CYS A 195 15.56 -15.49 -5.96
CA CYS A 195 16.12 -16.17 -4.80
C CYS A 195 14.99 -16.58 -3.85
N GLU A 196 14.58 -17.84 -3.93
CA GLU A 196 13.47 -18.35 -3.15
C GLU A 196 13.93 -18.86 -1.78
N TYR A 197 13.29 -18.37 -0.71
CA TYR A 197 13.44 -18.90 0.63
C TYR A 197 13.00 -20.38 0.68
N LYS A 198 13.78 -21.22 1.34
CA LYS A 198 13.46 -22.65 1.57
C LYS A 198 13.22 -22.97 3.04
N LYS A 199 14.16 -22.65 3.92
CA LYS A 199 14.05 -22.89 5.37
C LYS A 199 15.01 -22.02 6.19
N LEU A 200 14.77 -21.97 7.49
CA LEU A 200 15.72 -21.44 8.46
C LEU A 200 16.66 -22.55 8.93
N ASN A 201 17.93 -22.22 9.06
CA ASN A 201 18.91 -23.07 9.72
C ASN A 201 19.22 -22.50 11.10
N PHE A 202 19.39 -23.39 12.06
CA PHE A 202 19.61 -23.03 13.45
C PHE A 202 20.93 -23.62 13.97
N GLN A 203 21.59 -22.86 14.81
CA GLN A 203 22.67 -23.33 15.64
C GLN A 203 22.17 -23.23 17.09
N LYS A 204 21.93 -24.37 17.73
CA LYS A 204 21.15 -24.47 18.98
C LYS A 204 19.77 -23.85 18.79
N THR A 205 19.43 -22.80 19.52
CA THR A 205 18.17 -22.08 19.45
C THR A 205 18.21 -20.81 18.60
N ASN A 206 19.39 -20.43 18.07
CA ASN A 206 19.58 -19.19 17.33
C ASN A 206 19.58 -19.47 15.82
N ILE A 207 19.01 -18.54 15.06
CA ILE A 207 19.11 -18.56 13.60
C ILE A 207 20.58 -18.37 13.23
N SER A 208 21.12 -19.23 12.36
CA SER A 208 22.48 -19.14 11.83
C SER A 208 22.52 -18.76 10.37
N SER A 209 21.53 -19.19 9.58
CA SER A 209 21.42 -18.82 8.16
C SER A 209 20.00 -19.06 7.62
N VAL A 210 19.75 -18.50 6.44
CA VAL A 210 18.58 -18.76 5.60
C VAL A 210 19.02 -19.62 4.42
N SER A 211 18.42 -20.78 4.25
CA SER A 211 18.59 -21.61 3.06
C SER A 211 17.69 -21.10 1.94
N THR A 212 18.25 -20.90 0.77
CA THR A 212 17.56 -20.40 -0.43
C THR A 212 17.79 -21.28 -1.64
N SER A 213 17.13 -20.98 -2.76
CA SER A 213 17.39 -21.65 -4.05
C SER A 213 18.80 -21.40 -4.61
N LEU A 214 19.50 -20.37 -4.11
CA LEU A 214 20.83 -19.98 -4.55
C LEU A 214 21.93 -20.29 -3.50
N GLY A 215 21.60 -21.02 -2.45
CA GLY A 215 22.52 -21.35 -1.36
C GLY A 215 22.12 -20.74 -0.03
N ASN A 216 23.01 -20.83 0.94
CA ASN A 216 22.77 -20.33 2.29
C ASN A 216 23.24 -18.87 2.42
N ILE A 217 22.45 -18.07 3.13
CA ILE A 217 22.77 -16.68 3.50
C ILE A 217 22.82 -16.59 5.01
N ASP A 218 23.97 -16.19 5.55
CA ASP A 218 24.15 -16.00 6.99
C ASP A 218 23.13 -15.00 7.55
N ALA A 219 22.51 -15.28 8.66
CA ALA A 219 21.55 -14.42 9.32
C ALA A 219 21.48 -14.65 10.82
N ASN A 220 21.37 -13.57 11.59
CA ASN A 220 21.04 -13.64 13.01
C ASN A 220 19.55 -13.39 13.24
N LYS A 221 18.92 -12.63 12.37
CA LYS A 221 17.50 -12.29 12.37
C LYS A 221 16.93 -12.42 10.97
N VAL A 222 15.63 -12.73 10.91
CA VAL A 222 14.90 -12.85 9.64
C VAL A 222 13.58 -12.10 9.76
N VAL A 223 13.25 -11.36 8.72
CA VAL A 223 11.98 -10.65 8.58
C VAL A 223 11.21 -11.27 7.41
N PHE A 224 10.02 -11.78 7.67
CA PHE A 224 9.12 -12.27 6.65
C PHE A 224 8.18 -11.14 6.21
N ALA A 225 8.40 -10.61 5.02
CA ALA A 225 7.59 -9.57 4.37
C ALA A 225 6.95 -10.09 3.08
N CYS A 226 6.51 -11.36 3.09
CA CYS A 226 6.09 -12.12 1.92
C CYS A 226 4.61 -11.89 1.56
N GLY A 227 3.96 -10.87 2.12
CA GLY A 227 2.54 -10.60 1.89
C GLY A 227 1.67 -11.82 2.24
N ILE A 228 0.82 -12.25 1.33
CA ILE A 228 -0.09 -13.39 1.54
C ILE A 228 0.63 -14.73 1.71
N ASP A 229 1.84 -14.87 1.19
CA ASP A 229 2.62 -16.11 1.30
C ASP A 229 3.19 -16.32 2.70
N THR A 230 3.16 -15.31 3.58
CA THR A 230 3.69 -15.39 4.94
C THR A 230 3.08 -16.55 5.75
N ASN A 231 1.77 -16.77 5.62
CA ASN A 231 1.09 -17.87 6.32
C ASN A 231 1.66 -19.25 5.95
N SER A 232 1.85 -19.51 4.67
CA SER A 232 2.35 -20.79 4.18
C SER A 232 3.83 -21.01 4.56
N LEU A 233 4.62 -19.94 4.56
CA LEU A 233 6.06 -20.02 4.86
C LEU A 233 6.35 -20.25 6.36
N LEU A 234 5.49 -19.73 7.24
CA LEU A 234 5.66 -19.87 8.68
C LEU A 234 4.95 -21.09 9.27
N SER A 235 4.29 -21.92 8.45
CA SER A 235 3.50 -23.08 8.88
C SER A 235 2.53 -22.77 10.03
N LYS A 236 2.05 -21.54 10.09
CA LYS A 236 1.11 -21.06 11.11
C LYS A 236 -0.10 -20.44 10.41
N ASN A 237 -1.28 -20.81 10.86
CA ASN A 237 -2.52 -20.19 10.42
C ASN A 237 -2.68 -18.80 11.06
N TYR A 238 -1.86 -17.85 10.65
CA TYR A 238 -2.17 -16.46 10.89
C TYR A 238 -3.44 -16.13 10.10
N LEU A 239 -4.39 -15.43 10.74
CA LEU A 239 -5.71 -15.14 10.20
C LEU A 239 -5.69 -14.12 9.06
N ILE A 240 -4.68 -14.11 8.21
CA ILE A 240 -4.65 -13.26 7.02
C ILE A 240 -5.48 -13.98 5.95
N LYS A 241 -6.72 -13.53 5.80
CA LYS A 241 -7.56 -13.95 4.67
C LYS A 241 -7.23 -13.06 3.48
N PRO A 242 -6.75 -13.63 2.37
CA PRO A 242 -6.51 -12.84 1.18
C PRO A 242 -7.84 -12.38 0.59
N THR A 243 -7.91 -11.10 0.26
CA THR A 243 -9.05 -10.52 -0.44
C THR A 243 -8.57 -10.06 -1.82
N PRO A 244 -8.92 -10.78 -2.90
CA PRO A 244 -8.53 -10.36 -4.24
C PRO A 244 -9.24 -9.07 -4.64
N GLY A 245 -8.55 -8.22 -5.41
CA GLY A 245 -9.11 -7.03 -6.02
C GLY A 245 -8.76 -6.96 -7.50
N VAL A 246 -9.56 -6.27 -8.28
CA VAL A 246 -9.34 -6.02 -9.72
C VAL A 246 -8.97 -4.56 -9.92
N ILE A 247 -7.93 -4.34 -10.72
CA ILE A 247 -7.54 -3.01 -11.17
C ILE A 247 -7.41 -3.04 -12.69
N ILE A 248 -8.06 -2.10 -13.34
CA ILE A 248 -7.94 -1.85 -14.77
C ILE A 248 -7.01 -0.65 -14.98
N LYS A 249 -6.24 -0.68 -16.06
CA LYS A 249 -5.42 0.43 -16.54
C LYS A 249 -5.82 0.73 -17.97
N SER A 250 -6.19 1.97 -18.25
CA SER A 250 -6.46 2.42 -19.62
C SER A 250 -5.18 2.57 -20.43
N LYS A 251 -5.31 2.78 -21.73
CA LYS A 251 -4.26 3.43 -22.50
C LYS A 251 -4.06 4.86 -21.99
N PRO A 252 -2.90 5.50 -22.27
CA PRO A 252 -2.71 6.91 -21.97
C PRO A 252 -3.75 7.79 -22.67
N TYR A 253 -4.33 8.74 -21.95
CA TYR A 253 -5.28 9.71 -22.43
C TYR A 253 -4.88 11.12 -21.98
N LYS A 254 -5.42 12.16 -22.61
CA LYS A 254 -5.22 13.54 -22.14
C LYS A 254 -5.64 13.68 -20.68
N LYS A 255 -5.00 14.58 -19.94
CA LYS A 255 -5.35 14.79 -18.52
C LYS A 255 -6.76 15.36 -18.42
N ILE A 256 -7.66 14.60 -17.77
CA ILE A 256 -9.06 14.97 -17.53
C ILE A 256 -9.46 14.80 -16.07
N ILE A 257 -8.70 13.99 -15.29
CA ILE A 257 -8.98 13.70 -13.88
C ILE A 257 -7.85 14.29 -13.03
N ASN A 258 -8.19 15.16 -12.10
CA ASN A 258 -7.23 15.87 -11.26
C ASN A 258 -7.13 15.27 -9.85
N LYS A 259 -8.19 14.64 -9.36
CA LYS A 259 -8.31 14.11 -8.02
C LYS A 259 -8.36 12.59 -8.03
N ILE A 260 -8.18 11.99 -6.86
CA ILE A 260 -8.55 10.59 -6.64
C ILE A 260 -10.06 10.59 -6.38
N ILE A 261 -10.79 9.84 -7.18
CA ILE A 261 -12.24 9.74 -7.10
C ILE A 261 -12.61 8.42 -6.42
N VAL A 262 -13.42 8.51 -5.37
CA VAL A 262 -13.98 7.38 -4.64
C VAL A 262 -15.50 7.52 -4.68
N GLY A 263 -16.07 7.07 -5.77
CA GLY A 263 -17.50 7.13 -6.01
C GLY A 263 -18.21 5.82 -5.68
N PRO A 264 -19.53 5.79 -5.89
CA PRO A 264 -20.33 4.58 -5.65
C PRO A 264 -19.83 3.38 -6.45
N GLY A 265 -19.31 2.39 -5.73
CA GLY A 265 -18.86 1.11 -6.29
C GLY A 265 -17.52 1.13 -7.05
N ILE A 266 -16.91 2.28 -7.27
CA ILE A 266 -15.69 2.42 -8.06
C ILE A 266 -14.76 3.47 -7.45
N HIS A 267 -13.45 3.28 -7.63
CA HIS A 267 -12.45 4.30 -7.35
C HIS A 267 -11.46 4.40 -8.51
N PHE A 268 -11.04 5.60 -8.83
CA PHE A 268 -10.14 5.84 -9.95
C PHE A 268 -9.34 7.14 -9.82
N TYR A 269 -8.24 7.22 -10.55
CA TYR A 269 -7.44 8.42 -10.72
C TYR A 269 -6.66 8.34 -12.03
N GLN A 270 -6.13 9.47 -12.49
CA GLN A 270 -5.29 9.51 -13.68
C GLN A 270 -3.84 9.82 -13.31
N GLN A 271 -2.94 8.95 -13.74
CA GLN A 271 -1.50 9.11 -13.57
C GLN A 271 -0.94 10.23 -14.44
N SER A 272 0.25 10.72 -14.12
CA SER A 272 0.99 11.72 -14.92
C SER A 272 1.29 11.24 -16.34
N ASN A 273 1.42 9.94 -16.57
CA ASN A 273 1.60 9.35 -17.89
C ASN A 273 0.30 9.27 -18.72
N GLY A 274 -0.82 9.79 -18.20
CA GLY A 274 -2.12 9.80 -18.84
C GLY A 274 -2.96 8.54 -18.62
N GLN A 275 -2.43 7.47 -18.04
CA GLN A 275 -3.21 6.25 -17.78
C GLN A 275 -4.21 6.48 -16.65
N ILE A 276 -5.44 6.03 -16.85
CA ILE A 276 -6.47 6.01 -15.81
C ILE A 276 -6.43 4.66 -15.14
N ILE A 277 -6.30 4.68 -13.82
CA ILE A 277 -6.28 3.49 -12.97
C ILE A 277 -7.64 3.39 -12.30
N ILE A 278 -8.30 2.26 -12.48
CA ILE A 278 -9.67 2.04 -12.00
C ILE A 278 -9.69 0.78 -11.16
N GLY A 279 -10.32 0.85 -10.00
CA GLY A 279 -10.56 -0.28 -9.12
C GLY A 279 -12.03 -0.38 -8.71
N GLU A 280 -12.52 -1.58 -8.52
CA GLU A 280 -13.83 -1.82 -7.93
C GLU A 280 -13.77 -1.58 -6.41
N GLN A 281 -14.75 -0.91 -5.88
CA GLN A 281 -14.98 -0.79 -4.45
C GLN A 281 -15.69 -2.06 -3.94
N GLY A 282 -14.91 -3.06 -3.61
CA GLY A 282 -15.40 -4.37 -3.20
C GLY A 282 -14.31 -5.43 -3.27
N SER A 283 -14.68 -6.66 -3.00
CA SER A 283 -13.78 -7.81 -3.10
C SER A 283 -14.33 -8.87 -4.04
N ILE A 284 -13.44 -9.46 -4.82
CA ILE A 284 -13.76 -10.67 -5.58
C ILE A 284 -13.96 -11.82 -4.61
N SER A 285 -14.95 -12.69 -4.88
CA SER A 285 -15.08 -13.94 -4.14
C SER A 285 -13.78 -14.76 -4.23
N ILE A 286 -13.34 -15.30 -3.10
CA ILE A 286 -12.16 -16.21 -3.08
C ILE A 286 -12.38 -17.43 -3.95
N THR A 287 -13.64 -17.87 -4.11
CA THR A 287 -14.01 -19.00 -4.98
C THR A 287 -13.78 -18.70 -6.46
N ASP A 288 -13.83 -17.42 -6.85
CA ASP A 288 -13.61 -17.00 -8.23
C ASP A 288 -12.12 -16.81 -8.54
N ALA A 289 -11.28 -16.69 -7.52
CA ALA A 289 -9.85 -16.56 -7.68
C ALA A 289 -9.16 -17.92 -7.73
N LYS A 290 -8.56 -18.26 -8.87
CA LYS A 290 -7.84 -19.53 -9.07
C LYS A 290 -6.53 -19.57 -8.31
N SER A 291 -5.79 -18.48 -8.31
CA SER A 291 -4.51 -18.37 -7.62
C SER A 291 -4.17 -16.91 -7.32
N LEU A 292 -3.75 -16.65 -6.08
CA LEU A 292 -3.22 -15.35 -5.69
C LEU A 292 -1.71 -15.24 -5.96
N LYS A 293 -1.04 -16.34 -6.29
CA LYS A 293 0.40 -16.41 -6.54
C LYS A 293 0.76 -16.10 -7.99
N ASN A 294 -0.07 -16.54 -8.93
CA ASN A 294 0.17 -16.33 -10.34
C ASN A 294 -0.65 -15.15 -10.86
N ARG A 295 0.03 -14.12 -11.34
CA ARG A 295 -0.57 -12.88 -11.82
C ARG A 295 -1.44 -13.04 -13.06
N LEU A 296 -1.14 -14.03 -13.90
CA LEU A 296 -1.86 -14.31 -15.14
C LEU A 296 -3.06 -15.25 -14.95
N GLU A 297 -3.15 -15.91 -13.78
CA GLU A 297 -4.18 -16.91 -13.48
C GLU A 297 -4.94 -16.58 -12.19
N ARG A 298 -5.35 -15.32 -12.02
CA ARG A 298 -6.03 -14.87 -10.78
C ARG A 298 -7.46 -15.32 -10.68
N PHE A 299 -8.12 -15.55 -11.81
CA PHE A 299 -9.51 -15.95 -11.88
C PHE A 299 -9.63 -17.43 -12.20
N SER A 300 -10.69 -18.07 -11.68
CA SER A 300 -10.97 -19.48 -11.93
C SER A 300 -11.35 -19.73 -13.39
N SER A 301 -11.85 -18.73 -14.12
CA SER A 301 -12.12 -18.79 -15.56
C SER A 301 -12.03 -17.43 -16.23
N ARG A 302 -11.78 -17.43 -17.55
CA ARG A 302 -11.79 -16.22 -18.38
C ARG A 302 -13.15 -15.53 -18.37
N SER A 303 -14.24 -16.29 -18.27
CA SER A 303 -15.60 -15.75 -18.19
C SER A 303 -15.79 -14.89 -16.94
N ILE A 304 -15.33 -15.37 -15.78
CA ILE A 304 -15.41 -14.63 -14.51
C ILE A 304 -14.57 -13.36 -14.60
N GLU A 305 -13.34 -13.45 -15.10
CA GLU A 305 -12.48 -12.30 -15.33
C GLU A 305 -13.18 -11.23 -16.18
N MET A 306 -13.79 -11.63 -17.30
CA MET A 306 -14.50 -10.71 -18.19
C MET A 306 -15.74 -10.09 -17.54
N ASN A 307 -16.46 -10.82 -16.70
CA ASN A 307 -17.58 -10.27 -15.97
C ASN A 307 -17.16 -9.13 -15.01
N TYR A 308 -16.07 -9.30 -14.27
CA TYR A 308 -15.54 -8.25 -13.41
C TYR A 308 -15.04 -7.04 -14.21
N LEU A 309 -14.36 -7.28 -15.33
CA LEU A 309 -13.90 -6.20 -16.22
C LEU A 309 -15.06 -5.40 -16.80
N ASN A 310 -16.13 -6.09 -17.25
CA ASN A 310 -17.32 -5.45 -17.79
C ASN A 310 -18.09 -4.67 -16.71
N LYS A 311 -18.18 -5.22 -15.50
CA LYS A 311 -18.77 -4.51 -14.35
C LYS A 311 -18.05 -3.20 -14.07
N ILE A 312 -16.72 -3.22 -13.98
CA ILE A 312 -15.92 -2.01 -13.72
C ILE A 312 -16.07 -1.00 -14.87
N ARG A 313 -16.09 -1.46 -16.13
CA ARG A 313 -16.33 -0.59 -17.30
C ARG A 313 -17.71 0.07 -17.24
N SER A 314 -18.76 -0.69 -16.95
CA SER A 314 -20.11 -0.17 -16.81
C SER A 314 -20.20 0.89 -15.73
N MET A 315 -19.61 0.63 -14.55
CA MET A 315 -19.58 1.61 -13.45
C MET A 315 -18.78 2.86 -13.82
N GLY A 316 -17.67 2.71 -14.55
CA GLY A 316 -16.88 3.84 -15.04
C GLY A 316 -17.63 4.69 -16.06
N GLY A 317 -18.45 4.08 -16.93
CA GLY A 317 -19.30 4.77 -17.90
C GLY A 317 -20.35 5.69 -17.27
N GLU A 318 -20.75 5.44 -16.01
CA GLU A 318 -21.63 6.35 -15.26
C GLU A 318 -20.96 7.70 -14.93
N PHE A 319 -19.63 7.77 -14.93
CA PHE A 319 -18.85 8.96 -14.62
C PHE A 319 -18.28 9.64 -15.87
N PHE A 320 -18.10 8.88 -16.96
CA PHE A 320 -17.48 9.34 -18.21
C PHE A 320 -18.20 8.75 -19.42
N GLU A 321 -18.72 9.58 -20.29
CA GLU A 321 -19.41 9.10 -21.49
C GLU A 321 -18.46 8.38 -22.49
N ASP A 322 -17.16 8.73 -22.58
CA ASP A 322 -16.27 8.29 -23.66
C ASP A 322 -14.97 7.57 -23.24
N ILE A 323 -14.79 7.27 -21.96
CA ILE A 323 -13.47 6.81 -21.47
C ILE A 323 -13.13 5.36 -21.84
N PHE A 324 -14.12 4.55 -22.21
CA PHE A 324 -13.95 3.13 -22.47
C PHE A 324 -13.99 2.71 -23.93
N ASP A 325 -14.15 3.65 -24.84
CA ASP A 325 -13.97 3.43 -26.29
C ASP A 325 -12.49 3.50 -26.70
N LEU A 326 -11.61 3.47 -25.71
CA LEU A 326 -10.16 3.50 -25.83
C LEU A 326 -9.60 2.05 -25.72
#